data_c1704f49a370c89d5c62929237c95a6f
#
_entry.id   c1704f49a370c89d5c62929237c95a6f
#
_cell.length_a   1.000
_cell.length_b   1.000
_cell.length_c   1.000
_cell.angle_alpha   90.00
_cell.angle_beta   90.00
_cell.angle_gamma   90.00
#
_symmetry.space_group_name_H-M   'P 1'
#
loop_
_entity.id
_entity.type
_entity.pdbx_description
1 polymer ?
#
loop_
_entity_poly.entity_id
_entity_poly.type
_entity_poly.pdbx_seq_one_letter_code
_entity_poly.pdbx_strand_id
1 'polypeptide(L)'
;MGQVQLLGKLIIKATLTVETGLHIGGSNDYAPIGAVDSVFVRDTMTHQPIIRGSSVKGKMRTLLAKARNGQRMLEAPDKDEEVVLRLFGSAEKGHILLSRLQFADSFVSQKALSRFSALDTDTYLGEVKFENTINRGTGVANPRQIERVPRGMSFDFQLVYNIEDEAEMQEDLTVLADGFRLLQLDYLGGHGSRGYGRVSFSGFTTLKIDARTGEKTDCRELTRIFEETKL
;
A
#
# COMPACT_ATOMS: atom_id res chain seq x y z
N MET A 1 23.66 22.78 -7.11
CA MET A 1 22.55 21.85 -7.25
C MET A 1 22.81 21.03 -8.50
N GLY A 2 23.11 19.74 -8.36
CA GLY A 2 23.24 18.83 -9.49
C GLY A 2 21.90 18.69 -10.19
N GLN A 3 21.90 18.66 -11.53
CA GLN A 3 20.71 18.33 -12.29
C GLN A 3 20.38 16.86 -12.04
N VAL A 4 19.17 16.58 -11.50
CA VAL A 4 18.68 15.21 -11.38
C VAL A 4 18.45 14.66 -12.78
N GLN A 5 19.16 13.60 -13.14
CA GLN A 5 19.03 12.93 -14.44
C GLN A 5 18.29 11.62 -14.27
N LEU A 6 17.20 11.45 -14.99
CA LEU A 6 16.51 10.15 -15.05
C LEU A 6 17.30 9.19 -15.96
N LEU A 7 17.94 8.18 -15.39
CA LEU A 7 18.68 7.14 -16.10
C LEU A 7 17.77 6.04 -16.63
N GLY A 8 16.74 5.70 -15.85
CA GLY A 8 15.79 4.65 -16.19
C GLY A 8 14.67 4.53 -15.19
N LYS A 9 13.83 3.52 -15.40
CA LYS A 9 12.74 3.16 -14.49
C LYS A 9 12.79 1.67 -14.20
N LEU A 10 12.56 1.31 -12.93
CA LEU A 10 12.33 -0.08 -12.54
C LEU A 10 10.85 -0.25 -12.20
N ILE A 11 10.14 -1.05 -12.98
CA ILE A 11 8.75 -1.41 -12.71
C ILE A 11 8.77 -2.65 -11.84
N ILE A 12 8.18 -2.55 -10.65
CA ILE A 12 8.05 -3.62 -9.68
C ILE A 12 6.56 -4.00 -9.62
N LYS A 13 6.24 -5.26 -9.91
CA LYS A 13 4.88 -5.79 -9.81
C LYS A 13 4.83 -6.92 -8.81
N ALA A 14 3.67 -7.08 -8.15
CA ALA A 14 3.40 -8.17 -7.23
C ALA A 14 1.89 -8.42 -7.13
N THR A 15 1.50 -9.53 -6.55
CA THR A 15 0.14 -9.76 -6.07
C THR A 15 0.07 -9.37 -4.60
N LEU A 16 -0.79 -8.40 -4.26
CA LEU A 16 -1.15 -8.06 -2.89
C LEU A 16 -2.39 -8.85 -2.49
N THR A 17 -2.30 -9.66 -1.43
CA THR A 17 -3.40 -10.47 -0.93
C THR A 17 -3.86 -9.97 0.43
N VAL A 18 -5.17 -9.87 0.63
CA VAL A 18 -5.81 -9.50 1.90
C VAL A 18 -5.90 -10.75 2.79
N GLU A 19 -5.14 -10.76 3.88
CA GLU A 19 -5.09 -11.88 4.84
C GLU A 19 -6.16 -11.77 5.94
N THR A 20 -6.55 -10.53 6.29
CA THR A 20 -7.69 -10.25 7.17
C THR A 20 -8.48 -9.09 6.58
N GLY A 21 -9.79 -9.05 6.79
CA GLY A 21 -10.66 -8.06 6.15
C GLY A 21 -10.06 -6.64 6.17
N LEU A 22 -10.02 -6.00 5.00
CA LEU A 22 -9.34 -4.72 4.81
C LEU A 22 -10.34 -3.58 4.69
N HIS A 23 -10.16 -2.53 5.51
CA HIS A 23 -10.91 -1.29 5.40
C HIS A 23 -9.98 -0.11 5.10
N ILE A 24 -10.07 0.41 3.88
CA ILE A 24 -9.52 1.71 3.50
C ILE A 24 -10.72 2.61 3.23
N GLY A 25 -10.97 3.57 4.11
CA GLY A 25 -12.17 4.40 4.06
C GLY A 25 -12.32 5.16 2.74
N GLY A 26 -13.53 5.11 2.19
CA GLY A 26 -14.03 5.97 1.12
C GLY A 26 -14.72 7.22 1.66
N SER A 27 -15.18 8.12 0.77
CA SER A 27 -16.07 9.20 1.16
C SER A 27 -17.51 8.67 1.28
N ASN A 28 -18.24 9.13 2.29
CA ASN A 28 -19.64 8.77 2.51
C ASN A 28 -20.62 9.73 1.82
N ASP A 29 -20.15 10.56 0.88
CA ASP A 29 -20.93 11.68 0.31
C ASP A 29 -22.22 11.22 -0.40
N TYR A 30 -22.37 9.94 -0.68
CA TYR A 30 -23.54 9.33 -1.34
C TYR A 30 -24.14 8.14 -0.61
N ALA A 31 -23.87 7.98 0.69
CA ALA A 31 -24.47 6.88 1.45
C ALA A 31 -25.99 7.14 1.67
N PRO A 32 -26.90 6.28 1.17
CA PRO A 32 -28.31 6.40 1.44
C PRO A 32 -28.58 6.27 2.94
N ILE A 33 -29.70 6.86 3.42
CA ILE A 33 -30.16 6.70 4.81
C ILE A 33 -30.36 5.21 5.10
N GLY A 34 -29.66 4.68 6.11
CA GLY A 34 -29.69 3.24 6.45
C GLY A 34 -28.55 2.43 5.80
N ALA A 35 -27.65 3.06 5.06
CA ALA A 35 -26.44 2.42 4.57
C ALA A 35 -25.41 2.17 5.70
N VAL A 36 -24.36 1.41 5.35
CA VAL A 36 -23.23 1.13 6.24
C VAL A 36 -22.55 2.43 6.70
N ASP A 37 -22.26 2.56 7.98
CA ASP A 37 -21.68 3.78 8.58
C ASP A 37 -20.34 4.16 7.97
N SER A 38 -19.55 3.16 7.55
CA SER A 38 -18.21 3.38 6.96
C SER A 38 -17.99 2.43 5.81
N VAL A 39 -17.92 2.98 4.59
CA VAL A 39 -17.69 2.23 3.36
C VAL A 39 -16.21 2.21 2.99
N PHE A 40 -15.74 1.17 2.33
CA PHE A 40 -14.39 1.17 1.75
C PHE A 40 -14.36 1.89 0.40
N VAL A 41 -13.15 2.31 0.00
CA VAL A 41 -12.93 3.00 -1.27
C VAL A 41 -13.14 2.05 -2.46
N ARG A 42 -13.83 2.56 -3.50
CA ARG A 42 -14.15 1.83 -4.74
C ARG A 42 -13.65 2.58 -5.95
N ASP A 43 -13.35 1.83 -6.99
CA ASP A 43 -13.19 2.38 -8.33
C ASP A 43 -14.53 2.89 -8.86
N THR A 44 -14.53 4.09 -9.41
CA THR A 44 -15.76 4.76 -9.89
C THR A 44 -16.41 4.04 -11.07
N MET A 45 -15.62 3.42 -11.95
CA MET A 45 -16.12 2.79 -13.16
C MET A 45 -16.64 1.38 -12.92
N THR A 46 -15.91 0.61 -12.11
CA THR A 46 -16.21 -0.82 -11.89
C THR A 46 -16.96 -1.08 -10.59
N HIS A 47 -17.02 -0.09 -9.70
CA HIS A 47 -17.53 -0.20 -8.33
C HIS A 47 -16.84 -1.28 -7.49
N GLN A 48 -15.71 -1.81 -7.95
CA GLN A 48 -14.90 -2.78 -7.24
C GLN A 48 -14.02 -2.10 -6.19
N PRO A 49 -13.60 -2.81 -5.12
CA PRO A 49 -12.66 -2.27 -4.16
C PRO A 49 -11.33 -1.96 -4.83
N ILE A 50 -10.71 -0.84 -4.40
CA ILE A 50 -9.35 -0.49 -4.79
C ILE A 50 -8.48 -0.26 -3.56
N ILE A 51 -7.19 -0.48 -3.71
CA ILE A 51 -6.19 -0.08 -2.73
C ILE A 51 -5.46 1.14 -3.29
N ARG A 52 -5.68 2.31 -2.68
CA ARG A 52 -5.02 3.54 -3.13
C ARG A 52 -3.52 3.46 -2.94
N GLY A 53 -2.75 3.81 -3.95
CA GLY A 53 -1.28 3.88 -3.88
C GLY A 53 -0.80 4.82 -2.79
N SER A 54 -1.51 5.92 -2.55
CA SER A 54 -1.22 6.85 -1.45
C SER A 54 -1.32 6.21 -0.06
N SER A 55 -2.27 5.27 0.14
CA SER A 55 -2.42 4.53 1.40
C SER A 55 -1.23 3.61 1.65
N VAL A 56 -0.78 2.89 0.62
CA VAL A 56 0.40 2.01 0.72
C VAL A 56 1.66 2.86 0.94
N LYS A 57 1.85 3.91 0.14
CA LYS A 57 2.99 4.83 0.24
C LYS A 57 3.12 5.42 1.64
N GLY A 58 2.04 6.02 2.16
CA GLY A 58 2.05 6.65 3.48
C GLY A 58 2.30 5.66 4.61
N LYS A 59 1.73 4.46 4.54
CA LYS A 59 1.93 3.41 5.55
C LYS A 59 3.37 2.89 5.53
N MET A 60 3.92 2.58 4.36
CA MET A 60 5.30 2.11 4.22
C MET A 60 6.30 3.15 4.73
N ARG A 61 6.14 4.43 4.34
CA ARG A 61 6.98 5.52 4.84
C ARG A 61 6.95 5.59 6.37
N THR A 62 5.76 5.57 6.96
CA THR A 62 5.60 5.63 8.43
C THR A 62 6.28 4.46 9.13
N LEU A 63 6.20 3.25 8.58
CA LEU A 63 6.82 2.06 9.16
C LEU A 63 8.35 2.12 9.05
N LEU A 64 8.89 2.54 7.92
CA LEU A 64 10.31 2.75 7.72
C LEU A 64 10.87 3.83 8.65
N ALA A 65 10.19 4.97 8.77
CA ALA A 65 10.55 6.01 9.72
C ALA A 65 10.58 5.49 11.15
N LYS A 66 9.56 4.72 11.58
CA LYS A 66 9.54 4.10 12.91
C LYS A 66 10.67 3.12 13.15
N ALA A 67 11.03 2.33 12.14
CA ALA A 67 12.08 1.32 12.26
C ALA A 67 13.50 1.94 12.29
N ARG A 68 13.68 3.10 11.65
CA ARG A 68 14.99 3.70 11.41
C ARG A 68 15.32 4.88 12.33
N ASN A 69 14.34 5.68 12.75
CA ASN A 69 14.59 6.88 13.55
C ASN A 69 15.05 6.64 14.99
N GLY A 70 14.92 5.44 15.52
CA GLY A 70 15.36 5.10 16.88
C GLY A 70 14.73 5.94 18.01
N GLN A 71 13.82 6.85 17.70
CA GLN A 71 13.19 7.77 18.64
C GLN A 71 11.80 7.29 19.08
N ARG A 72 11.38 7.72 20.28
CA ARG A 72 10.07 7.39 20.85
C ARG A 72 8.88 8.01 20.08
N MET A 73 9.11 9.18 19.49
CA MET A 73 8.11 9.91 18.70
C MET A 73 8.59 10.10 17.28
N LEU A 74 7.70 9.94 16.31
CA LEU A 74 7.99 10.29 14.93
C LEU A 74 8.02 11.80 14.80
N GLU A 75 9.04 12.31 14.15
CA GLU A 75 9.12 13.69 13.71
C GLU A 75 8.29 13.92 12.44
N ALA A 76 8.29 15.16 11.94
CA ALA A 76 7.67 15.47 10.66
C ALA A 76 8.35 14.70 9.51
N PRO A 77 7.62 14.34 8.43
CA PRO A 77 8.15 13.52 7.36
C PRO A 77 9.43 14.05 6.66
N ASP A 78 9.66 15.36 6.71
CA ASP A 78 10.84 16.04 6.18
C ASP A 78 12.09 15.87 7.08
N LYS A 79 11.94 15.23 8.23
CA LYS A 79 13.02 14.85 9.16
C LYS A 79 13.36 13.36 9.10
N ASP A 80 12.76 12.62 8.18
CA ASP A 80 13.13 11.23 7.94
C ASP A 80 14.59 11.10 7.50
N GLU A 81 15.16 9.91 7.64
CA GLU A 81 16.51 9.59 7.15
C GLU A 81 16.63 9.84 5.64
N GLU A 82 17.82 10.23 5.17
CA GLU A 82 18.06 10.65 3.78
C GLU A 82 17.55 9.64 2.74
N VAL A 83 17.76 8.35 2.96
CA VAL A 83 17.26 7.30 2.05
C VAL A 83 15.75 7.28 1.99
N VAL A 84 15.05 7.54 3.11
CA VAL A 84 13.59 7.62 3.14
C VAL A 84 13.11 8.89 2.43
N LEU A 85 13.80 10.01 2.61
CA LEU A 85 13.50 11.27 1.93
C LEU A 85 13.62 11.15 0.40
N ARG A 86 14.70 10.55 -0.12
CA ARG A 86 14.84 10.38 -1.57
C ARG A 86 13.88 9.36 -2.16
N LEU A 87 13.51 8.32 -1.40
CA LEU A 87 12.50 7.34 -1.84
C LEU A 87 11.10 7.94 -1.87
N PHE A 88 10.67 8.61 -0.80
CA PHE A 88 9.29 9.05 -0.62
C PHE A 88 9.05 10.53 -0.92
N GLY A 89 10.11 11.30 -1.05
CA GLY A 89 10.08 12.74 -1.30
C GLY A 89 10.05 13.59 -0.03
N SER A 90 10.41 14.87 -0.17
CA SER A 90 10.32 15.90 0.86
C SER A 90 9.72 17.17 0.29
N ALA A 91 8.86 17.84 1.06
CA ALA A 91 8.29 19.14 0.74
C ALA A 91 8.89 20.26 1.61
N GLU A 92 10.01 20.02 2.30
CA GLU A 92 10.64 21.01 3.14
C GLU A 92 11.05 22.25 2.33
N LYS A 93 10.65 23.42 2.81
CA LYS A 93 10.95 24.68 2.13
C LYS A 93 12.46 24.90 2.01
N GLY A 94 12.95 25.00 0.78
CA GLY A 94 14.38 25.12 0.46
C GLY A 94 15.11 23.80 0.21
N HIS A 95 14.49 22.65 0.52
CA HIS A 95 15.04 21.32 0.30
C HIS A 95 13.97 20.36 -0.26
N ILE A 96 13.31 20.76 -1.35
CA ILE A 96 12.30 19.92 -2.01
C ILE A 96 13.00 18.77 -2.71
N LEU A 97 12.61 17.53 -2.34
CA LEU A 97 13.05 16.31 -3.00
C LEU A 97 11.86 15.63 -3.68
N LEU A 98 12.02 15.31 -4.96
CA LEU A 98 11.02 14.50 -5.67
C LEU A 98 11.13 13.05 -5.21
N SER A 99 10.00 12.40 -5.09
CA SER A 99 9.95 10.97 -4.74
C SER A 99 10.48 10.12 -5.90
N ARG A 100 11.44 9.24 -5.64
CA ARG A 100 11.83 8.20 -6.61
C ARG A 100 10.76 7.12 -6.79
N LEU A 101 9.85 6.95 -5.82
CA LEU A 101 8.80 5.95 -5.84
C LEU A 101 7.47 6.52 -6.35
N GLN A 102 6.83 5.81 -7.28
CA GLN A 102 5.51 6.11 -7.82
C GLN A 102 4.61 4.90 -7.56
N PHE A 103 3.71 5.03 -6.58
CA PHE A 103 2.75 3.97 -6.23
C PHE A 103 1.50 4.12 -7.09
N ALA A 104 1.17 3.09 -7.86
CA ALA A 104 -0.10 3.01 -8.56
C ALA A 104 -1.22 2.56 -7.62
N ASP A 105 -2.46 2.92 -7.94
CA ASP A 105 -3.62 2.28 -7.32
C ASP A 105 -3.67 0.82 -7.75
N SER A 106 -4.04 -0.06 -6.82
CA SER A 106 -4.11 -1.50 -7.07
C SER A 106 -5.56 -1.91 -7.23
N PHE A 107 -5.85 -2.58 -8.35
CA PHE A 107 -7.19 -3.07 -8.70
C PHE A 107 -7.31 -4.55 -8.38
N VAL A 108 -8.54 -5.02 -8.18
CA VAL A 108 -8.82 -6.44 -7.95
C VAL A 108 -8.29 -7.27 -9.12
N SER A 109 -7.50 -8.30 -8.83
CA SER A 109 -6.94 -9.15 -9.88
C SER A 109 -8.01 -9.98 -10.58
N GLN A 110 -7.84 -10.22 -11.88
CA GLN A 110 -8.78 -11.06 -12.65
C GLN A 110 -8.94 -12.45 -12.04
N LYS A 111 -7.87 -13.01 -11.46
CA LYS A 111 -7.92 -14.29 -10.74
C LYS A 111 -8.85 -14.24 -9.52
N ALA A 112 -8.81 -13.14 -8.76
CA ALA A 112 -9.71 -12.96 -7.61
C ALA A 112 -11.16 -12.81 -8.06
N LEU A 113 -11.42 -12.05 -9.12
CA LEU A 113 -12.76 -11.89 -9.69
C LEU A 113 -13.33 -13.23 -10.15
N SER A 114 -12.56 -14.04 -10.88
CA SER A 114 -13.00 -15.37 -11.34
C SER A 114 -13.30 -16.31 -10.18
N ARG A 115 -12.48 -16.29 -9.11
CA ARG A 115 -12.73 -17.08 -7.91
C ARG A 115 -13.99 -16.62 -7.19
N PHE A 116 -14.20 -15.31 -7.07
CA PHE A 116 -15.36 -14.76 -6.40
C PHE A 116 -16.66 -15.09 -7.16
N SER A 117 -16.65 -14.96 -8.50
CA SER A 117 -17.80 -15.31 -9.35
C SER A 117 -18.15 -16.80 -9.32
N ALA A 118 -17.18 -17.67 -8.99
CA ALA A 118 -17.40 -19.10 -8.82
C ALA A 118 -18.00 -19.48 -7.45
N LEU A 119 -17.99 -18.55 -6.48
CA LEU A 119 -18.72 -18.70 -5.24
C LEU A 119 -20.17 -18.35 -5.53
N ASP A 120 -21.07 -19.30 -5.37
CA ASP A 120 -22.51 -19.08 -5.54
C ASP A 120 -23.06 -18.24 -4.35
N THR A 121 -22.70 -16.96 -4.36
CA THR A 121 -23.06 -16.00 -3.31
C THR A 121 -23.72 -14.78 -3.94
N ASP A 122 -24.85 -14.36 -3.41
CA ASP A 122 -25.52 -13.10 -3.75
C ASP A 122 -24.79 -11.87 -3.20
N THR A 123 -23.57 -12.04 -2.66
CA THR A 123 -22.81 -10.96 -2.02
C THR A 123 -21.94 -10.22 -3.03
N TYR A 124 -21.91 -8.88 -2.91
CA TYR A 124 -20.97 -8.04 -3.61
C TYR A 124 -19.54 -8.23 -3.07
N LEU A 125 -18.50 -7.66 -3.75
CA LEU A 125 -17.08 -7.76 -3.38
C LEU A 125 -16.74 -7.07 -2.04
N GLY A 126 -17.55 -7.27 -1.02
CA GLY A 126 -17.41 -6.68 0.31
C GLY A 126 -18.17 -7.47 1.36
N GLU A 127 -17.83 -7.26 2.62
CA GLU A 127 -18.55 -7.78 3.78
C GLU A 127 -18.76 -6.66 4.79
N VAL A 128 -19.87 -6.72 5.53
CA VAL A 128 -20.19 -5.77 6.60
C VAL A 128 -19.87 -6.43 7.94
N LYS A 129 -18.96 -5.81 8.70
CA LYS A 129 -18.68 -6.22 10.08
C LYS A 129 -19.37 -5.28 11.06
N PHE A 130 -20.10 -5.86 11.99
CA PHE A 130 -20.69 -5.14 13.11
C PHE A 130 -19.66 -5.05 14.25
N GLU A 131 -19.38 -3.83 14.68
CA GLU A 131 -18.54 -3.54 15.84
C GLU A 131 -19.35 -2.77 16.88
N ASN A 132 -19.08 -3.01 18.15
CA ASN A 132 -19.77 -2.36 19.24
C ASN A 132 -18.78 -1.64 20.15
N THR A 133 -19.03 -0.36 20.42
CA THR A 133 -18.27 0.41 21.39
C THR A 133 -19.13 0.61 22.64
N ILE A 134 -18.69 0.10 23.77
CA ILE A 134 -19.41 0.23 25.04
C ILE A 134 -18.82 1.42 25.82
N ASN A 135 -19.67 2.38 26.15
CA ASN A 135 -19.30 3.44 27.07
C ASN A 135 -19.12 2.86 28.49
N ARG A 136 -17.91 2.90 29.01
CA ARG A 136 -17.60 2.29 30.31
C ARG A 136 -18.32 2.95 31.49
N GLY A 137 -18.66 4.24 31.39
CA GLY A 137 -19.36 4.97 32.46
C GLY A 137 -20.86 4.73 32.50
N THR A 138 -21.49 4.56 31.32
CA THR A 138 -22.95 4.45 31.21
C THR A 138 -23.44 3.06 30.85
N GLY A 139 -22.54 2.15 30.42
CA GLY A 139 -22.89 0.83 29.90
C GLY A 139 -23.57 0.86 28.51
N VAL A 140 -23.78 2.02 27.93
CA VAL A 140 -24.47 2.16 26.65
C VAL A 140 -23.59 1.63 25.52
N ALA A 141 -24.18 0.74 24.70
CA ALA A 141 -23.56 0.22 23.51
C ALA A 141 -23.84 1.13 22.30
N ASN A 142 -22.80 1.42 21.50
CA ASN A 142 -22.90 2.17 20.25
C ASN A 142 -22.46 1.25 19.10
N PRO A 143 -23.41 0.57 18.41
CA PRO A 143 -23.10 -0.31 17.29
C PRO A 143 -22.66 0.51 16.09
N ARG A 144 -21.71 -0.04 15.31
CA ARG A 144 -21.22 0.52 14.04
C ARG A 144 -21.13 -0.56 13.00
N GLN A 145 -21.46 -0.22 11.78
CA GLN A 145 -21.34 -1.08 10.61
C GLN A 145 -20.15 -0.62 9.78
N ILE A 146 -19.16 -1.51 9.64
CA ILE A 146 -17.94 -1.22 8.88
C ILE A 146 -17.87 -2.17 7.71
N GLU A 147 -17.89 -1.61 6.51
CA GLU A 147 -17.66 -2.36 5.31
C GLU A 147 -16.17 -2.62 5.11
N ARG A 148 -15.81 -3.83 4.70
CA ARG A 148 -14.43 -4.22 4.45
C ARG A 148 -14.31 -5.18 3.27
N VAL A 149 -13.16 -5.15 2.61
CA VAL A 149 -12.78 -6.11 1.59
C VAL A 149 -12.56 -7.47 2.27
N PRO A 150 -13.16 -8.56 1.79
CA PRO A 150 -13.06 -9.86 2.46
C PRO A 150 -11.65 -10.46 2.34
N ARG A 151 -11.35 -11.35 3.29
CA ARG A 151 -10.12 -12.16 3.28
C ARG A 151 -10.01 -12.97 1.99
N GLY A 152 -8.78 -13.10 1.47
CA GLY A 152 -8.47 -13.88 0.27
C GLY A 152 -8.64 -13.11 -1.03
N MET A 153 -9.12 -11.85 -0.97
CA MET A 153 -9.13 -10.97 -2.13
C MET A 153 -7.69 -10.60 -2.50
N SER A 154 -7.37 -10.64 -3.79
CA SER A 154 -6.05 -10.25 -4.30
C SER A 154 -6.13 -9.11 -5.31
N PHE A 155 -5.10 -8.28 -5.30
CA PHE A 155 -4.97 -7.06 -6.09
C PHE A 155 -3.69 -7.10 -6.91
N ASP A 156 -3.74 -6.53 -8.12
CA ASP A 156 -2.57 -6.33 -8.95
C ASP A 156 -1.83 -5.08 -8.46
N PHE A 157 -0.71 -5.30 -7.77
CA PHE A 157 0.12 -4.24 -7.24
C PHE A 157 1.20 -3.84 -8.23
N GLN A 158 1.41 -2.52 -8.39
CA GLN A 158 2.49 -1.96 -9.21
C GLN A 158 3.10 -0.73 -8.54
N LEU A 159 4.42 -0.69 -8.59
CA LEU A 159 5.25 0.40 -8.14
C LEU A 159 6.32 0.68 -9.19
N VAL A 160 6.62 1.95 -9.43
CA VAL A 160 7.74 2.37 -10.29
C VAL A 160 8.78 3.06 -9.43
N TYR A 161 10.04 2.64 -9.55
CA TYR A 161 11.21 3.31 -8.99
C TYR A 161 11.95 4.03 -10.10
N ASN A 162 12.18 5.33 -9.95
CA ASN A 162 13.00 6.14 -10.85
C ASN A 162 14.47 5.93 -10.52
N ILE A 163 15.24 5.46 -11.48
CA ILE A 163 16.70 5.32 -11.36
C ILE A 163 17.31 6.67 -11.68
N GLU A 164 17.81 7.37 -10.68
CA GLU A 164 18.45 8.67 -10.79
C GLU A 164 19.96 8.56 -10.53
N ASP A 165 20.36 7.58 -9.71
CA ASP A 165 21.74 7.20 -9.43
C ASP A 165 21.84 5.66 -9.30
N GLU A 166 22.69 5.04 -10.12
CA GLU A 166 22.90 3.58 -10.07
C GLU A 166 23.65 3.13 -8.81
N ALA A 167 24.50 3.99 -8.24
CA ALA A 167 25.25 3.67 -7.02
C ALA A 167 24.34 3.58 -5.78
N GLU A 168 23.25 4.36 -5.74
CA GLU A 168 22.30 4.36 -4.64
C GLU A 168 21.19 3.29 -4.80
N MET A 169 21.04 2.73 -6.00
CA MET A 169 19.92 1.83 -6.32
C MET A 169 19.86 0.62 -5.39
N GLN A 170 21.00 0.02 -5.05
CA GLN A 170 21.03 -1.18 -4.20
C GLN A 170 20.53 -0.87 -2.77
N GLU A 171 20.94 0.27 -2.20
CA GLU A 171 20.46 0.71 -0.89
C GLU A 171 18.96 1.02 -0.93
N ASP A 172 18.53 1.77 -1.93
CA ASP A 172 17.13 2.15 -2.13
C ASP A 172 16.19 0.94 -2.19
N LEU A 173 16.57 -0.07 -2.99
CA LEU A 173 15.76 -1.29 -3.15
C LEU A 173 15.77 -2.14 -1.89
N THR A 174 16.88 -2.18 -1.15
CA THR A 174 16.95 -2.88 0.15
C THR A 174 16.02 -2.23 1.17
N VAL A 175 16.04 -0.90 1.28
CA VAL A 175 15.14 -0.15 2.18
C VAL A 175 13.68 -0.30 1.75
N LEU A 176 13.40 -0.30 0.46
CA LEU A 176 12.06 -0.56 -0.06
C LEU A 176 11.57 -1.97 0.29
N ALA A 177 12.44 -2.98 0.19
CA ALA A 177 12.15 -4.36 0.59
C ALA A 177 11.84 -4.46 2.09
N ASP A 178 12.60 -3.76 2.94
CA ASP A 178 12.27 -3.62 4.37
C ASP A 178 10.87 -3.03 4.59
N GLY A 179 10.48 -2.04 3.78
CA GLY A 179 9.14 -1.47 3.80
C GLY A 179 8.03 -2.49 3.53
N PHE A 180 8.22 -3.37 2.54
CA PHE A 180 7.29 -4.48 2.27
C PHE A 180 7.24 -5.47 3.43
N ARG A 181 8.38 -5.85 3.99
CA ARG A 181 8.46 -6.75 5.14
C ARG A 181 7.73 -6.18 6.36
N LEU A 182 7.97 -4.92 6.69
CA LEU A 182 7.33 -4.23 7.80
C LEU A 182 5.81 -4.10 7.61
N LEU A 183 5.35 -3.85 6.38
CA LEU A 183 3.93 -3.75 6.08
C LEU A 183 3.21 -5.09 6.29
N GLN A 184 3.82 -6.21 5.92
CA GLN A 184 3.27 -7.55 6.14
C GLN A 184 3.19 -7.92 7.63
N LEU A 185 4.12 -7.40 8.45
CA LEU A 185 4.11 -7.57 9.93
C LEU A 185 3.10 -6.66 10.63
N ASP A 186 2.63 -5.61 9.95
CA ASP A 186 1.68 -4.64 10.50
C ASP A 186 0.31 -4.78 9.79
N TYR A 187 -0.32 -3.68 9.46
CA TYR A 187 -1.61 -3.63 8.76
C TYR A 187 -1.70 -2.45 7.81
N LEU A 188 -2.56 -2.55 6.80
CA LEU A 188 -2.93 -1.50 5.88
C LEU A 188 -4.35 -1.00 6.21
N GLY A 189 -4.61 0.30 6.05
CA GLY A 189 -5.92 0.91 6.30
C GLY A 189 -6.22 1.10 7.79
N GLY A 190 -7.51 1.15 8.12
CA GLY A 190 -8.02 1.38 9.47
C GLY A 190 -8.21 0.11 10.30
N HIS A 191 -8.46 0.30 11.60
CA HIS A 191 -8.87 -0.76 12.55
C HIS A 191 -7.86 -1.91 12.75
N GLY A 192 -6.57 -1.74 12.42
CA GLY A 192 -5.57 -2.79 12.47
C GLY A 192 -5.41 -3.48 13.83
N SER A 193 -5.50 -2.73 14.94
CA SER A 193 -5.48 -3.29 16.30
C SER A 193 -6.67 -4.17 16.64
N ARG A 194 -7.69 -4.23 15.76
CA ARG A 194 -8.92 -5.04 15.91
C ARG A 194 -9.02 -6.13 14.85
N GLY A 195 -7.88 -6.55 14.29
CA GLY A 195 -7.78 -7.67 13.36
C GLY A 195 -8.13 -7.35 11.92
N TYR A 196 -7.96 -6.08 11.48
CA TYR A 196 -8.12 -5.69 10.10
C TYR A 196 -6.79 -5.49 9.40
N GLY A 197 -6.81 -5.56 8.07
CA GLY A 197 -5.80 -4.99 7.20
C GLY A 197 -4.47 -5.74 7.10
N ARG A 198 -4.35 -6.97 7.60
CA ARG A 198 -3.16 -7.76 7.30
C ARG A 198 -3.13 -8.10 5.82
N VAL A 199 -1.96 -7.90 5.22
CA VAL A 199 -1.74 -8.16 3.79
C VAL A 199 -0.45 -8.93 3.59
N SER A 200 -0.34 -9.63 2.47
CA SER A 200 0.89 -10.28 2.03
C SER A 200 1.19 -9.92 0.57
N PHE A 201 2.46 -9.98 0.20
CA PHE A 201 2.92 -9.79 -1.17
C PHE A 201 3.55 -11.08 -1.71
N SER A 202 3.28 -11.39 -2.97
CA SER A 202 3.82 -12.57 -3.64
C SER A 202 3.98 -12.35 -5.14
N GLY A 203 4.79 -13.19 -5.79
CA GLY A 203 4.96 -13.16 -7.25
C GLY A 203 5.59 -11.86 -7.74
N PHE A 204 6.62 -11.37 -7.04
CA PHE A 204 7.36 -10.21 -7.48
C PHE A 204 7.98 -10.41 -8.86
N THR A 205 7.92 -9.37 -9.67
CA THR A 205 8.64 -9.27 -10.95
C THR A 205 9.21 -7.87 -11.09
N THR A 206 10.40 -7.76 -11.69
CA THR A 206 11.07 -6.47 -11.92
C THR A 206 11.46 -6.33 -13.38
N LEU A 207 11.12 -5.16 -13.97
CA LEU A 207 11.44 -4.82 -15.34
C LEU A 207 12.15 -3.45 -15.35
N LYS A 208 13.44 -3.42 -15.72
CA LYS A 208 14.19 -2.17 -15.94
C LYS A 208 13.90 -1.66 -17.35
N ILE A 209 13.66 -0.36 -17.46
CA ILE A 209 13.52 0.35 -18.73
C ILE A 209 14.56 1.47 -18.75
N ASP A 210 15.46 1.44 -19.72
CA ASP A 210 16.43 2.52 -19.95
C ASP A 210 15.70 3.77 -20.47
N ALA A 211 16.00 4.94 -19.88
CA ALA A 211 15.29 6.18 -20.21
C ALA A 211 15.66 6.75 -21.61
N ARG A 212 16.84 6.41 -22.14
CA ARG A 212 17.32 6.91 -23.41
C ARG A 212 16.94 6.02 -24.58
N THR A 213 17.14 4.69 -24.40
CA THR A 213 16.96 3.72 -25.49
C THR A 213 15.57 3.11 -25.48
N GLY A 214 14.86 3.15 -24.34
CA GLY A 214 13.60 2.42 -24.14
C GLY A 214 13.79 0.89 -24.06
N GLU A 215 15.03 0.41 -23.98
CA GLU A 215 15.34 -1.01 -23.84
C GLU A 215 14.75 -1.55 -22.55
N LYS A 216 14.17 -2.76 -22.64
CA LYS A 216 13.52 -3.43 -21.51
C LYS A 216 14.34 -4.65 -21.11
N THR A 217 14.71 -4.73 -19.83
CA THR A 217 15.51 -5.83 -19.28
C THR A 217 14.79 -6.41 -18.07
N ASP A 218 14.55 -7.72 -18.09
CA ASP A 218 14.06 -8.47 -16.92
C ASP A 218 15.21 -8.62 -15.90
N CYS A 219 15.00 -8.11 -14.68
CA CYS A 219 16.03 -8.04 -13.64
C CYS A 219 15.78 -9.06 -12.52
N ARG A 220 15.92 -10.35 -12.80
CA ARG A 220 15.68 -11.44 -11.83
C ARG A 220 16.49 -11.32 -10.54
N GLU A 221 17.70 -10.77 -10.60
CA GLU A 221 18.52 -10.53 -9.40
C GLU A 221 17.85 -9.53 -8.46
N LEU A 222 17.30 -8.45 -9.01
CA LEU A 222 16.56 -7.44 -8.21
C LEU A 222 15.24 -8.00 -7.68
N THR A 223 14.61 -8.93 -8.39
CA THR A 223 13.39 -9.60 -7.92
C THR A 223 13.62 -10.36 -6.62
N ARG A 224 14.78 -11.01 -6.47
CA ARG A 224 15.14 -11.78 -5.26
C ARG A 224 15.13 -10.93 -4.00
N ILE A 225 15.55 -9.65 -4.08
CA ILE A 225 15.54 -8.72 -2.94
C ILE A 225 14.13 -8.64 -2.33
N PHE A 226 13.09 -8.66 -3.18
CA PHE A 226 11.69 -8.58 -2.74
C PHE A 226 11.12 -9.94 -2.36
N GLU A 227 11.56 -11.04 -2.99
CA GLU A 227 11.10 -12.39 -2.66
C GLU A 227 11.55 -12.81 -1.25
N GLU A 228 12.72 -12.35 -0.79
CA GLU A 228 13.22 -12.57 0.56
C GLU A 228 12.41 -11.86 1.66
N THR A 229 11.53 -10.93 1.28
CA THR A 229 10.61 -10.25 2.22
C THR A 229 9.41 -11.10 2.61
N LYS A 230 9.20 -12.23 1.96
CA LYS A 230 8.08 -13.13 2.23
C LYS A 230 8.19 -13.70 3.65
N LEU A 231 7.11 -13.56 4.42
CA LEU A 231 6.96 -14.06 5.78
C LEU A 231 6.38 -15.47 5.80
#